data_cee3babdb17f1226cc8e60cbe09c1ba4
#
_entry.id   cee3babdb17f1226cc8e60cbe09c1ba4
#
_cell.length_a   1.000
_cell.length_b   1.000
_cell.length_c   1.000
_cell.angle_alpha   90.00
_cell.angle_beta   90.00
_cell.angle_gamma   90.00
#
_symmetry.space_group_name_H-M   'P 1'
#
loop_
_entity.id
_entity.type
_entity.pdbx_description
1 polymer ?
#
loop_
_entity_poly.entity_id
_entity_poly.type
_entity_poly.pdbx_seq_one_letter_code
_entity_poly.pdbx_strand_id
1 'polypeptide(L)'
;MTETTLTPSRLWKQLTLEQRTRAARAFWEDPDATDDQLQAALLIAQQKKFRPKTVVGLDVDRKARHLATLGTVPDQIAARTLVVYHLAEQRPMMAAFLDSLGIAHEDGLIQEDSVKPDAEKIGPAASQLAKDFPADDVKIYLNTLLCQDPETWGALDETVKEMGAGG
;
A
#
# COMPACT_ATOMS: atom_id res chain seq x y z
N MET A 1 -3.09 0.65 -27.89
CA MET A 1 -2.81 -0.19 -26.73
C MET A 1 -3.14 0.55 -25.47
N THR A 2 -4.17 0.10 -24.79
CA THR A 2 -4.54 0.71 -23.51
C THR A 2 -3.60 0.19 -22.43
N GLU A 3 -2.72 1.04 -21.96
CA GLU A 3 -1.96 0.71 -20.77
C GLU A 3 -2.92 0.59 -19.61
N THR A 4 -2.91 -0.54 -18.94
CA THR A 4 -3.73 -0.75 -17.78
C THR A 4 -3.07 -0.05 -16.59
N THR A 5 -3.62 1.08 -16.19
CA THR A 5 -3.12 1.80 -15.02
C THR A 5 -3.32 0.93 -13.78
N LEU A 6 -2.27 0.76 -13.00
CA LEU A 6 -2.36 0.04 -11.74
C LEU A 6 -3.18 0.86 -10.74
N THR A 7 -4.27 0.27 -10.25
CA THR A 7 -5.11 0.89 -9.23
C THR A 7 -4.83 0.27 -7.86
N PRO A 8 -5.16 0.97 -6.76
CA PRO A 8 -5.02 0.37 -5.42
C PRO A 8 -5.73 -0.97 -5.28
N SER A 9 -6.92 -1.08 -5.85
CA SER A 9 -7.69 -2.34 -5.83
C SER A 9 -6.95 -3.47 -6.55
N ARG A 10 -6.35 -3.18 -7.69
CA ARG A 10 -5.57 -4.17 -8.45
C ARG A 10 -4.30 -4.56 -7.72
N LEU A 11 -3.61 -3.59 -7.14
CA LEU A 11 -2.42 -3.86 -6.33
C LEU A 11 -2.77 -4.76 -5.15
N TRP A 12 -3.88 -4.48 -4.48
CA TRP A 12 -4.37 -5.29 -3.37
C TRP A 12 -4.53 -6.75 -3.78
N LYS A 13 -5.12 -7.00 -4.95
CA LYS A 13 -5.31 -8.36 -5.47
C LYS A 13 -4.00 -9.08 -5.79
N GLN A 14 -2.96 -8.33 -6.13
CA GLN A 14 -1.64 -8.91 -6.44
C GLN A 14 -0.87 -9.35 -5.19
N LEU A 15 -1.24 -8.86 -4.03
CA LEU A 15 -0.59 -9.25 -2.78
C LEU A 15 -0.96 -10.67 -2.40
N THR A 16 -0.05 -11.35 -1.67
CA THR A 16 -0.36 -12.65 -1.09
C THR A 16 -1.38 -12.50 0.03
N LEU A 17 -2.03 -13.59 0.41
CA LEU A 17 -2.97 -13.56 1.54
C LEU A 17 -2.28 -13.10 2.82
N GLU A 18 -1.05 -13.54 3.05
CA GLU A 18 -0.27 -13.13 4.22
C GLU A 18 0.00 -11.62 4.22
N GLN A 19 0.40 -11.07 3.07
CA GLN A 19 0.64 -9.63 2.92
C GLN A 19 -0.65 -8.83 3.14
N ARG A 20 -1.76 -9.26 2.54
CA ARG A 20 -3.06 -8.63 2.75
C ARG A 20 -3.51 -8.66 4.19
N THR A 21 -3.29 -9.78 4.87
CA THR A 21 -3.68 -9.92 6.28
C THR A 21 -2.88 -8.99 7.18
N ARG A 22 -1.57 -8.88 6.93
CA ARG A 22 -0.71 -7.95 7.69
C ARG A 22 -1.13 -6.50 7.47
N ALA A 23 -1.38 -6.12 6.24
CA ALA A 23 -1.82 -4.77 5.90
C ALA A 23 -3.19 -4.48 6.49
N ALA A 24 -4.13 -5.41 6.41
CA ALA A 24 -5.47 -5.27 6.97
C ALA A 24 -5.42 -5.13 8.50
N ARG A 25 -4.52 -5.86 9.16
CA ARG A 25 -4.36 -5.75 10.61
C ARG A 25 -3.91 -4.36 11.01
N ALA A 26 -2.92 -3.80 10.31
CA ALA A 26 -2.47 -2.42 10.56
C ALA A 26 -3.62 -1.42 10.36
N PHE A 27 -4.41 -1.62 9.31
CA PHE A 27 -5.58 -0.78 9.03
C PHE A 27 -6.59 -0.80 10.18
N TRP A 28 -6.92 -1.99 10.69
CA TRP A 28 -7.89 -2.10 11.78
C TRP A 28 -7.37 -1.60 13.13
N GLU A 29 -6.07 -1.55 13.31
CA GLU A 29 -5.45 -1.03 14.53
C GLU A 29 -5.23 0.49 14.50
N ASP A 30 -5.40 1.14 13.35
CA ASP A 30 -5.18 2.58 13.19
C ASP A 30 -6.34 3.39 13.80
N PRO A 31 -6.09 4.21 14.83
CA PRO A 31 -7.15 5.03 15.43
C PRO A 31 -7.63 6.16 14.52
N ASP A 32 -6.86 6.52 13.50
CA ASP A 32 -7.19 7.63 12.59
C ASP A 32 -8.00 7.17 11.37
N ALA A 33 -8.17 5.86 11.19
CA ALA A 33 -8.88 5.29 10.03
C ALA A 33 -10.33 4.89 10.36
N THR A 34 -10.94 5.48 11.37
CA THR A 34 -12.25 5.07 11.88
C THR A 34 -13.34 5.06 10.79
N ASP A 35 -13.41 6.11 9.97
CA ASP A 35 -14.42 6.20 8.92
C ASP A 35 -14.22 5.13 7.86
N ASP A 36 -12.99 4.91 7.44
CA ASP A 36 -12.67 3.87 6.45
C ASP A 36 -12.88 2.48 7.03
N GLN A 37 -12.60 2.28 8.32
CA GLN A 37 -12.88 1.03 9.02
C GLN A 37 -14.37 0.71 9.02
N LEU A 38 -15.22 1.71 9.23
CA LEU A 38 -16.66 1.51 9.17
C LEU A 38 -17.10 1.10 7.76
N GLN A 39 -16.57 1.75 6.73
CA GLN A 39 -16.84 1.40 5.34
C GLN A 39 -16.40 -0.04 5.04
N ALA A 40 -15.23 -0.42 5.54
CA ALA A 40 -14.71 -1.79 5.36
C ALA A 40 -15.60 -2.81 6.08
N ALA A 41 -16.08 -2.48 7.28
CA ALA A 41 -16.99 -3.36 8.01
C ALA A 41 -18.30 -3.59 7.26
N LEU A 42 -18.86 -2.52 6.67
CA LEU A 42 -20.08 -2.62 5.85
C LEU A 42 -19.82 -3.47 4.61
N LEU A 43 -18.67 -3.31 3.99
CA LEU A 43 -18.27 -4.10 2.82
C LEU A 43 -18.17 -5.59 3.15
N ILE A 44 -17.54 -5.92 4.27
CA ILE A 44 -17.42 -7.31 4.73
C ILE A 44 -18.81 -7.89 5.00
N ALA A 45 -19.67 -7.13 5.69
CA ALA A 45 -21.03 -7.56 6.01
C ALA A 45 -21.81 -7.85 4.73
N GLN A 46 -21.69 -7.00 3.72
CA GLN A 46 -22.37 -7.18 2.45
C GLN A 46 -21.86 -8.40 1.68
N GLN A 47 -20.54 -8.53 1.52
CA GLN A 47 -19.98 -9.61 0.71
C GLN A 47 -20.06 -10.98 1.38
N LYS A 48 -19.94 -11.03 2.70
CA LYS A 48 -19.93 -12.28 3.47
C LYS A 48 -21.26 -12.58 4.15
N LYS A 49 -22.25 -11.71 3.95
CA LYS A 49 -23.62 -11.86 4.48
C LYS A 49 -23.65 -11.87 6.02
N PHE A 50 -22.86 -11.01 6.63
CA PHE A 50 -22.91 -10.76 8.06
C PHE A 50 -23.73 -9.51 8.35
N ARG A 51 -24.16 -9.37 9.60
CA ARG A 51 -24.71 -8.10 10.08
C ARG A 51 -23.56 -7.16 10.37
N PRO A 52 -23.68 -5.85 10.07
CA PRO A 52 -22.60 -4.89 10.36
C PRO A 52 -22.13 -4.92 11.81
N LYS A 53 -23.03 -5.04 12.75
CA LYS A 53 -22.68 -5.12 14.19
C LYS A 53 -21.80 -6.33 14.49
N THR A 54 -22.04 -7.45 13.82
CA THR A 54 -21.24 -8.66 13.99
C THR A 54 -19.80 -8.41 13.57
N VAL A 55 -19.60 -7.74 12.41
CA VAL A 55 -18.25 -7.44 11.91
C VAL A 55 -17.54 -6.48 12.87
N VAL A 56 -18.20 -5.41 13.28
CA VAL A 56 -17.61 -4.42 14.18
C VAL A 56 -17.18 -5.05 15.52
N GLY A 57 -17.94 -6.03 16.00
CA GLY A 57 -17.65 -6.73 17.25
C GLY A 57 -16.57 -7.80 17.19
N LEU A 58 -16.05 -8.13 15.99
CA LEU A 58 -14.97 -9.10 15.86
C LEU A 58 -13.65 -8.54 16.37
N ASP A 59 -12.74 -9.44 16.78
CA ASP A 59 -11.39 -9.02 17.11
C ASP A 59 -10.61 -8.59 15.86
N VAL A 60 -9.48 -7.91 16.06
CA VAL A 60 -8.68 -7.37 14.96
C VAL A 60 -8.21 -8.46 14.01
N ASP A 61 -7.78 -9.61 14.53
CA ASP A 61 -7.29 -10.71 13.69
C ASP A 61 -8.36 -11.24 12.74
N ARG A 62 -9.59 -11.40 13.23
CA ARG A 62 -10.71 -11.86 12.40
C ARG A 62 -11.13 -10.81 11.39
N LYS A 63 -11.21 -9.53 11.80
CA LYS A 63 -11.50 -8.44 10.86
C LYS A 63 -10.46 -8.38 9.76
N ALA A 64 -9.18 -8.50 10.11
CA ALA A 64 -8.09 -8.49 9.14
C ALA A 64 -8.21 -9.62 8.14
N ARG A 65 -8.51 -10.82 8.61
CA ARG A 65 -8.69 -11.98 7.74
C ARG A 65 -9.87 -11.78 6.78
N HIS A 66 -10.98 -11.25 7.28
CA HIS A 66 -12.15 -11.00 6.44
C HIS A 66 -11.85 -9.97 5.36
N LEU A 67 -11.19 -8.87 5.71
CA LEU A 67 -10.81 -7.86 4.72
C LEU A 67 -9.85 -8.45 3.68
N ALA A 68 -8.88 -9.24 4.12
CA ALA A 68 -7.88 -9.86 3.25
C ALA A 68 -8.48 -10.85 2.25
N THR A 69 -9.63 -11.45 2.58
CA THR A 69 -10.26 -12.48 1.76
C THR A 69 -11.47 -11.99 0.96
N LEU A 70 -11.76 -10.67 0.97
CA LEU A 70 -12.84 -10.12 0.14
C LEU A 70 -12.51 -10.27 -1.34
N GLY A 71 -13.52 -10.58 -2.14
CA GLY A 71 -13.37 -10.70 -3.57
C GLY A 71 -13.09 -9.37 -4.26
N THR A 72 -13.65 -8.29 -3.73
CA THR A 72 -13.47 -6.94 -4.27
C THR A 72 -13.31 -5.94 -3.13
N VAL A 73 -12.27 -5.11 -3.22
CA VAL A 73 -12.04 -4.03 -2.27
C VAL A 73 -11.95 -2.72 -3.07
N PRO A 74 -12.78 -1.70 -2.74
CA PRO A 74 -12.72 -0.42 -3.45
C PRO A 74 -11.35 0.25 -3.33
N ASP A 75 -11.00 1.05 -4.33
CA ASP A 75 -9.71 1.75 -4.37
C ASP A 75 -9.44 2.57 -3.10
N GLN A 76 -10.45 3.26 -2.58
CA GLN A 76 -10.29 4.08 -1.38
C GLN A 76 -9.84 3.24 -0.18
N ILE A 77 -10.46 2.10 0.04
CA ILE A 77 -10.13 1.23 1.16
C ILE A 77 -8.77 0.56 0.94
N ALA A 78 -8.52 0.07 -0.28
CA ALA A 78 -7.24 -0.53 -0.61
C ALA A 78 -6.08 0.46 -0.43
N ALA A 79 -6.25 1.69 -0.93
CA ALA A 79 -5.23 2.73 -0.81
C ALA A 79 -4.97 3.08 0.66
N ARG A 80 -6.02 3.27 1.45
CA ARG A 80 -5.87 3.59 2.87
C ARG A 80 -5.18 2.46 3.62
N THR A 81 -5.56 1.22 3.35
CA THR A 81 -4.96 0.05 3.98
C THR A 81 -3.46 -0.02 3.69
N LEU A 82 -3.05 0.21 2.45
CA LEU A 82 -1.64 0.17 2.06
C LEU A 82 -0.84 1.31 2.72
N VAL A 83 -1.40 2.52 2.75
CA VAL A 83 -0.73 3.66 3.40
C VAL A 83 -0.54 3.40 4.89
N VAL A 84 -1.59 2.96 5.58
CA VAL A 84 -1.53 2.67 7.01
C VAL A 84 -0.51 1.57 7.30
N TYR A 85 -0.50 0.52 6.49
CA TYR A 85 0.46 -0.57 6.63
C TYR A 85 1.90 -0.07 6.55
N HIS A 86 2.21 0.74 5.54
CA HIS A 86 3.56 1.27 5.37
C HIS A 86 3.98 2.17 6.53
N LEU A 87 3.06 3.03 6.98
CA LEU A 87 3.34 3.90 8.14
C LEU A 87 3.50 3.11 9.44
N ALA A 88 2.81 1.99 9.58
CA ALA A 88 2.89 1.18 10.79
C ALA A 88 4.14 0.29 10.82
N GLU A 89 4.52 -0.31 9.69
CA GLU A 89 5.53 -1.37 9.67
C GLU A 89 6.74 -1.10 8.79
N GLN A 90 6.67 -0.14 7.86
CA GLN A 90 7.71 0.05 6.84
C GLN A 90 8.34 1.44 6.84
N ARG A 91 8.26 2.17 7.93
CA ARG A 91 8.85 3.52 8.01
C ARG A 91 10.35 3.58 7.69
N PRO A 92 11.19 2.65 8.18
CA PRO A 92 12.62 2.68 7.82
C PRO A 92 12.86 2.56 6.32
N MET A 93 12.11 1.72 5.62
CA MET A 93 12.21 1.56 4.18
C MET A 93 11.78 2.83 3.45
N MET A 94 10.66 3.42 3.86
CA MET A 94 10.16 4.66 3.27
C MET A 94 11.16 5.80 3.46
N ALA A 95 11.70 5.94 4.68
CA ALA A 95 12.69 6.96 5.00
C ALA A 95 13.96 6.81 4.16
N ALA A 96 14.46 5.59 4.03
CA ALA A 96 15.65 5.31 3.23
C ALA A 96 15.48 5.70 1.77
N PHE A 97 14.31 5.39 1.19
CA PHE A 97 14.01 5.73 -0.19
C PHE A 97 13.94 7.24 -0.39
N LEU A 98 13.22 7.94 0.47
CA LEU A 98 13.06 9.39 0.37
C LEU A 98 14.38 10.13 0.61
N ASP A 99 15.20 9.64 1.56
CA ASP A 99 16.54 10.19 1.79
C ASP A 99 17.41 10.06 0.54
N SER A 100 17.34 8.92 -0.15
CA SER A 100 18.09 8.70 -1.39
C SER A 100 17.72 9.69 -2.48
N LEU A 101 16.48 10.18 -2.47
CA LEU A 101 15.96 11.14 -3.44
C LEU A 101 16.08 12.59 -2.99
N GLY A 102 16.53 12.81 -1.75
CA GLY A 102 16.61 14.16 -1.20
C GLY A 102 15.26 14.81 -0.91
N ILE A 103 14.24 14.00 -0.70
CA ILE A 103 12.88 14.47 -0.40
C ILE A 103 12.71 14.65 1.10
N ALA A 104 12.21 15.81 1.52
CA ALA A 104 11.94 16.07 2.93
C ALA A 104 10.80 15.19 3.44
N HIS A 105 11.00 14.53 4.57
CA HIS A 105 9.99 13.64 5.16
C HIS A 105 10.14 13.62 6.69
N GLU A 106 9.10 13.11 7.34
CA GLU A 106 9.14 12.82 8.78
C GLU A 106 8.87 11.32 8.95
N ASP A 107 9.91 10.57 9.27
CA ASP A 107 9.87 9.12 9.43
C ASP A 107 9.20 8.40 8.24
N GLY A 108 9.54 8.82 7.02
CA GLY A 108 9.00 8.22 5.80
C GLY A 108 7.73 8.88 5.27
N LEU A 109 7.17 9.86 5.98
CA LEU A 109 5.99 10.58 5.53
C LEU A 109 6.40 11.89 4.85
N ILE A 110 6.02 12.03 3.58
CA ILE A 110 6.33 13.23 2.80
C ILE A 110 5.56 14.42 3.38
N GLN A 111 6.27 15.51 3.63
CA GLN A 111 5.71 16.71 4.26
C GLN A 111 5.24 17.77 3.26
N GLU A 112 5.72 17.71 2.02
CA GLU A 112 5.37 18.69 1.01
C GLU A 112 4.23 18.20 0.12
N ASP A 113 3.32 19.11 -0.24
CA ASP A 113 2.16 18.78 -1.09
C ASP A 113 2.56 18.48 -2.53
N SER A 114 3.64 19.09 -3.03
CA SER A 114 4.11 18.81 -4.38
C SER A 114 5.60 18.48 -4.37
N VAL A 115 5.86 17.19 -4.45
CA VAL A 115 7.20 16.64 -4.49
C VAL A 115 7.54 16.33 -5.94
N LYS A 116 8.72 16.78 -6.39
CA LYS A 116 9.21 16.50 -7.74
C LYS A 116 10.59 15.84 -7.65
N PRO A 117 10.63 14.54 -7.44
CA PRO A 117 11.90 13.82 -7.43
C PRO A 117 12.53 13.86 -8.82
N ASP A 118 13.87 13.82 -8.86
CA ASP A 118 14.61 13.73 -10.11
C ASP A 118 14.36 12.33 -10.73
N ALA A 119 13.74 12.31 -11.91
CA ALA A 119 13.39 11.04 -12.56
C ALA A 119 14.62 10.15 -12.79
N GLU A 120 15.80 10.74 -13.02
CA GLU A 120 17.03 9.97 -13.22
C GLU A 120 17.51 9.28 -11.95
N LYS A 121 17.14 9.79 -10.79
CA LYS A 121 17.52 9.23 -9.48
C LYS A 121 16.55 8.18 -8.97
N ILE A 122 15.31 8.18 -9.45
CA ILE A 122 14.26 7.27 -8.96
C ILE A 122 14.66 5.81 -9.17
N GLY A 123 15.06 5.45 -10.39
CA GLY A 123 15.46 4.08 -10.70
C GLY A 123 16.60 3.56 -9.83
N PRO A 124 17.75 4.28 -9.76
CA PRO A 124 18.85 3.86 -8.89
C PRO A 124 18.48 3.78 -7.40
N ALA A 125 17.67 4.72 -6.92
CA ALA A 125 17.20 4.71 -5.52
C ALA A 125 16.35 3.48 -5.23
N ALA A 126 15.45 3.13 -6.14
CA ALA A 126 14.61 1.94 -6.00
C ALA A 126 15.44 0.66 -6.04
N SER A 127 16.44 0.59 -6.93
CA SER A 127 17.34 -0.56 -7.02
C SER A 127 18.16 -0.74 -5.74
N GLN A 128 18.64 0.35 -5.17
CA GLN A 128 19.38 0.30 -3.91
C GLN A 128 18.47 -0.15 -2.76
N LEU A 129 17.23 0.34 -2.74
CA LEU A 129 16.25 -0.06 -1.74
C LEU A 129 16.01 -1.57 -1.77
N ALA A 130 15.92 -2.14 -2.97
CA ALA A 130 15.72 -3.58 -3.14
C ALA A 130 16.91 -4.42 -2.65
N LYS A 131 18.10 -3.82 -2.53
CA LYS A 131 19.27 -4.48 -1.94
C LYS A 131 19.26 -4.42 -0.42
N ASP A 132 18.73 -3.34 0.14
CA ASP A 132 18.77 -3.10 1.58
C ASP A 132 17.56 -3.68 2.33
N PHE A 133 16.46 -3.94 1.62
CA PHE A 133 15.20 -4.44 2.20
C PHE A 133 14.66 -5.60 1.35
N PRO A 134 13.74 -6.41 1.90
CA PRO A 134 13.16 -7.52 1.12
C PRO A 134 12.50 -7.02 -0.17
N ALA A 135 12.83 -7.67 -1.29
CA ALA A 135 12.37 -7.24 -2.62
C ALA A 135 10.84 -7.20 -2.71
N ASP A 136 10.14 -8.15 -2.10
CA ASP A 136 8.67 -8.17 -2.12
C ASP A 136 8.08 -6.95 -1.42
N ASP A 137 8.65 -6.55 -0.29
CA ASP A 137 8.20 -5.38 0.46
C ASP A 137 8.48 -4.09 -0.32
N VAL A 138 9.65 -4.00 -0.94
CA VAL A 138 10.03 -2.86 -1.79
C VAL A 138 9.06 -2.73 -2.96
N LYS A 139 8.74 -3.84 -3.60
CA LYS A 139 7.82 -3.85 -4.74
C LYS A 139 6.44 -3.33 -4.36
N ILE A 140 5.92 -3.75 -3.22
CA ILE A 140 4.62 -3.28 -2.73
C ILE A 140 4.65 -1.77 -2.49
N TYR A 141 5.70 -1.28 -1.85
CA TYR A 141 5.85 0.15 -1.56
C TYR A 141 5.92 0.98 -2.85
N LEU A 142 6.76 0.59 -3.80
CA LEU A 142 6.91 1.31 -5.06
C LEU A 142 5.61 1.33 -5.86
N ASN A 143 4.90 0.21 -5.89
CA ASN A 143 3.59 0.14 -6.55
C ASN A 143 2.56 1.02 -5.83
N THR A 144 2.64 1.12 -4.50
CA THR A 144 1.76 2.00 -3.74
C THR A 144 1.98 3.46 -4.14
N LEU A 145 3.23 3.89 -4.29
CA LEU A 145 3.55 5.24 -4.77
C LEU A 145 3.00 5.47 -6.18
N LEU A 146 3.17 4.51 -7.08
CA LEU A 146 2.64 4.61 -8.44
C LEU A 146 1.11 4.76 -8.45
N CYS A 147 0.41 4.04 -7.58
CA CYS A 147 -1.04 4.13 -7.48
C CYS A 147 -1.50 5.50 -6.96
N GLN A 148 -0.74 6.08 -6.04
CA GLN A 148 -1.11 7.34 -5.40
C GLN A 148 -0.89 8.54 -6.32
N ASP A 149 0.23 8.55 -7.04
CA ASP A 149 0.60 9.67 -7.90
C ASP A 149 1.41 9.17 -9.10
N PRO A 150 0.73 8.69 -10.14
CA PRO A 150 1.41 8.17 -11.33
C PRO A 150 2.26 9.21 -12.05
N GLU A 151 1.92 10.48 -11.96
CA GLU A 151 2.70 11.54 -12.61
C GLU A 151 4.06 11.72 -11.94
N THR A 152 4.07 11.82 -10.62
CA THR A 152 5.30 12.00 -9.86
C THR A 152 6.20 10.77 -9.92
N TRP A 153 5.63 9.58 -9.80
CA TRP A 153 6.37 8.34 -9.65
C TRP A 153 6.42 7.48 -10.92
N GLY A 154 6.06 8.05 -12.07
CA GLY A 154 6.00 7.31 -13.34
C GLY A 154 7.27 6.57 -13.71
N ALA A 155 8.45 7.10 -13.35
CA ALA A 155 9.73 6.44 -13.63
C ALA A 155 9.88 5.11 -12.89
N LEU A 156 9.13 4.88 -11.81
CA LEU A 156 9.15 3.61 -11.09
C LEU A 156 8.53 2.48 -11.89
N ASP A 157 7.68 2.76 -12.86
CA ASP A 157 6.95 1.73 -13.61
C ASP A 157 7.92 0.74 -14.25
N GLU A 158 8.95 1.23 -14.93
CA GLU A 158 9.97 0.36 -15.56
C GLU A 158 10.75 -0.42 -14.51
N THR A 159 11.14 0.24 -13.42
CA THR A 159 11.92 -0.40 -12.36
C THR A 159 11.13 -1.53 -11.71
N VAL A 160 9.85 -1.31 -11.44
CA VAL A 160 8.99 -2.34 -10.85
C VAL A 160 8.80 -3.52 -11.80
N LYS A 161 8.64 -3.25 -13.10
CA LYS A 161 8.53 -4.30 -14.11
C LYS A 161 9.80 -5.14 -14.19
N GLU A 162 10.96 -4.52 -14.13
CA GLU A 162 12.26 -5.22 -14.12
C GLU A 162 12.39 -6.10 -12.88
N MET A 163 11.96 -5.62 -11.72
CA MET A 163 11.96 -6.40 -10.48
C MET A 163 11.05 -7.62 -10.59
N GLY A 164 9.89 -7.46 -11.22
CA GLY A 164 8.96 -8.56 -11.44
C GLY A 164 9.48 -9.58 -12.42
N ALA A 165 10.19 -9.13 -13.49
CA ALA A 165 10.73 -10.03 -14.52
C ALA A 165 11.95 -10.79 -14.03
N GLY A 166 12.69 -10.24 -13.08
CA GLY A 166 13.89 -10.87 -12.53
C GLY A 166 13.65 -11.84 -11.37
N GLY A 167 12.38 -11.97 -10.96
CA GLY A 167 12.01 -12.79 -9.81
C GLY A 167 11.74 -14.23 -10.12
#